data_83e17575f02d04d9f745fc0fbb2b4aa7
#
_entry.id   83e17575f02d04d9f745fc0fbb2b4aa7
#
_cell.length_a   1.000
_cell.length_b   1.000
_cell.length_c   1.000
_cell.angle_alpha   90.00
_cell.angle_beta   90.00
_cell.angle_gamma   90.00
#
_symmetry.space_group_name_H-M   'P 1'
#
loop_
_entity.id
_entity.type
_entity.pdbx_description
1 polymer ?
#
loop_
_entity_poly.entity_id
_entity_poly.type
_entity_poly.pdbx_seq_one_letter_code
_entity_poly.pdbx_strand_id
1 'polypeptide(L)'
;GYFSKPPLIAWLISITTAMFGNDEWSVRIFAPIIHLFISLILWVTSSELFDRKSGAYAALIWALLPVTSFGSFIISTDTPLLFFWSLCLLSTIKMINQRHKYWSVVLGICIGFGFLSKYAIVYFIILISIFWILYDRNKIIKLHSLTTSLIIALIIISPNIYWNIQNGLSTLQHTIHNADITGFYFNLDQAIIFFSSQFIVFGPVLFLIYILAVWNYFSKKLNLALLAMLSLPILFLILVQALLKTANANWAVTAYPAACILISGLLTKKNYF
;
A
#
# COMPACT_ATOMS: atom_id res chain seq x y z
N GLY A 1 -1.24 8.33 26.84
CA GLY A 1 -1.05 7.23 25.87
C GLY A 1 -0.81 7.77 24.48
N TYR A 2 -0.26 6.96 23.60
CA TYR A 2 -0.03 7.32 22.20
C TYR A 2 -1.37 7.30 21.43
N PHE A 3 -1.83 8.46 21.00
CA PHE A 3 -3.15 8.64 20.36
C PHE A 3 -3.08 9.31 18.97
N SER A 4 -1.90 9.76 18.54
CA SER A 4 -1.74 10.50 17.28
C SER A 4 -1.79 9.62 16.02
N LYS A 5 -1.70 8.31 16.16
CA LYS A 5 -1.73 7.32 15.07
C LYS A 5 -2.54 6.09 15.51
N PRO A 6 -3.03 5.25 14.57
CA PRO A 6 -3.63 3.97 14.88
C PRO A 6 -2.68 3.04 15.65
N PRO A 7 -3.19 2.06 16.43
CA PRO A 7 -2.44 1.41 17.50
C PRO A 7 -1.45 0.32 17.08
N LEU A 8 -1.52 -0.20 15.86
CA LEU A 8 -0.79 -1.43 15.49
C LEU A 8 0.72 -1.29 15.63
N ILE A 9 1.29 -0.14 15.27
CA ILE A 9 2.73 0.10 15.40
C ILE A 9 3.17 0.04 16.88
N ALA A 10 2.35 0.58 17.79
CA ALA A 10 2.65 0.53 19.22
C ALA A 10 2.58 -0.92 19.76
N TRP A 11 1.64 -1.73 19.27
CA TRP A 11 1.56 -3.15 19.65
C TRP A 11 2.78 -3.93 19.17
N LEU A 12 3.24 -3.71 17.93
CA LEU A 12 4.44 -4.35 17.39
C LEU A 12 5.67 -4.00 18.23
N ILE A 13 5.88 -2.73 18.54
CA ILE A 13 6.98 -2.27 19.40
C ILE A 13 6.85 -2.89 20.80
N SER A 14 5.67 -2.90 21.40
CA SER A 14 5.45 -3.47 22.73
C SER A 14 5.79 -4.96 22.79
N ILE A 15 5.47 -5.73 21.74
CA ILE A 15 5.81 -7.15 21.67
C ILE A 15 7.33 -7.34 21.66
N THR A 16 8.06 -6.62 20.81
CA THR A 16 9.51 -6.80 20.71
C THR A 16 10.24 -6.28 21.94
N THR A 17 9.82 -5.18 22.52
CA THR A 17 10.44 -4.65 23.73
C THR A 17 10.15 -5.53 24.96
N ALA A 18 8.99 -6.19 25.01
CA ALA A 18 8.68 -7.16 26.05
C ALA A 18 9.53 -8.44 25.94
N MET A 19 9.92 -8.83 24.72
CA MET A 19 10.73 -10.05 24.49
C MET A 19 12.24 -9.80 24.59
N PHE A 20 12.71 -8.64 24.16
CA PHE A 20 14.13 -8.39 23.92
C PHE A 20 14.67 -7.17 24.69
N GLY A 21 13.85 -6.51 25.53
CA GLY A 21 14.24 -5.30 26.25
C GLY A 21 14.02 -4.02 25.43
N ASN A 22 14.40 -2.87 26.03
CA ASN A 22 14.11 -1.54 25.48
C ASN A 22 15.26 -0.97 24.62
N ASP A 23 16.10 -1.80 24.07
CA ASP A 23 17.19 -1.38 23.21
C ASP A 23 16.69 -0.91 21.84
N GLU A 24 17.48 -0.09 21.17
CA GLU A 24 17.13 0.50 19.88
C GLU A 24 16.84 -0.58 18.81
N TRP A 25 17.61 -1.66 18.79
CA TRP A 25 17.41 -2.76 17.84
C TRP A 25 16.08 -3.49 18.09
N SER A 26 15.68 -3.70 19.36
CA SER A 26 14.44 -4.36 19.71
C SER A 26 13.20 -3.59 19.26
N VAL A 27 13.26 -2.25 19.33
CA VAL A 27 12.22 -1.37 18.81
C VAL A 27 12.06 -1.49 17.28
N ARG A 28 13.18 -1.73 16.56
CA ARG A 28 13.23 -1.66 15.09
C ARG A 28 13.18 -3.00 14.39
N ILE A 29 13.36 -4.12 15.08
CA ILE A 29 13.54 -5.46 14.48
C ILE A 29 12.37 -5.88 13.56
N PHE A 30 11.14 -5.43 13.83
CA PHE A 30 10.01 -5.73 12.95
C PHE A 30 10.12 -5.08 11.58
N ALA A 31 10.83 -3.97 11.43
CA ALA A 31 10.90 -3.28 10.14
C ALA A 31 11.57 -4.15 9.07
N PRO A 32 12.81 -4.65 9.21
CA PRO A 32 13.43 -5.50 8.19
C PRO A 32 12.68 -6.82 7.99
N ILE A 33 12.13 -7.42 9.05
CA ILE A 33 11.34 -8.66 8.97
C ILE A 33 10.08 -8.44 8.11
N ILE A 34 9.36 -7.37 8.34
CA ILE A 34 8.15 -7.04 7.57
C ILE A 34 8.50 -6.77 6.11
N HIS A 35 9.57 -6.01 5.82
CA HIS A 35 10.01 -5.76 4.44
C HIS A 35 10.44 -7.04 3.72
N LEU A 36 11.04 -8.00 4.42
CA LEU A 36 11.31 -9.34 3.88
C LEU A 36 10.00 -10.06 3.49
N PHE A 37 9.01 -10.08 4.38
CA PHE A 37 7.71 -10.68 4.06
C PHE A 37 7.00 -9.98 2.90
N ILE A 38 7.09 -8.64 2.79
CA ILE A 38 6.56 -7.91 1.63
C ILE A 38 7.25 -8.42 0.35
N SER A 39 8.57 -8.56 0.33
CA SER A 39 9.31 -9.11 -0.83
C SER A 39 8.76 -10.48 -1.23
N LEU A 40 8.51 -11.38 -0.27
CA LEU A 40 7.95 -12.72 -0.52
C LEU A 40 6.51 -12.65 -1.06
N ILE A 41 5.69 -11.75 -0.52
CA ILE A 41 4.31 -11.54 -1.00
C ILE A 41 4.34 -11.05 -2.45
N LEU A 42 5.21 -10.10 -2.77
CA LEU A 42 5.36 -9.60 -4.14
C LEU A 42 5.90 -10.66 -5.08
N TRP A 43 6.82 -11.52 -4.63
CA TRP A 43 7.26 -12.69 -5.38
C TRP A 43 6.08 -13.59 -5.74
N VAL A 44 5.28 -13.99 -4.75
CA VAL A 44 4.11 -14.85 -4.97
C VAL A 44 3.12 -14.18 -5.91
N THR A 45 2.83 -12.89 -5.69
CA THR A 45 1.86 -12.12 -6.47
C THR A 45 2.28 -11.99 -7.94
N SER A 46 3.53 -11.64 -8.18
CA SER A 46 4.07 -11.49 -9.54
C SER A 46 4.23 -12.85 -10.22
N SER A 47 4.60 -13.91 -9.48
CA SER A 47 4.65 -15.28 -10.03
C SER A 47 3.28 -15.78 -10.47
N GLU A 48 2.23 -15.44 -9.75
CA GLU A 48 0.84 -15.78 -10.10
C GLU A 48 0.37 -15.08 -11.39
N LEU A 49 0.85 -13.87 -11.63
CA LEU A 49 0.44 -13.06 -12.78
C LEU A 49 1.25 -13.33 -14.04
N PHE A 50 2.50 -13.67 -13.88
CA PHE A 50 3.46 -13.82 -14.97
C PHE A 50 4.16 -15.18 -14.93
N ASP A 51 5.28 -15.26 -14.21
CA ASP A 51 6.09 -16.46 -14.01
C ASP A 51 7.01 -16.32 -12.78
N ARG A 52 7.69 -17.41 -12.41
CA ARG A 52 8.61 -17.43 -11.26
C ARG A 52 9.78 -16.43 -11.39
N LYS A 53 10.23 -16.17 -12.61
CA LYS A 53 11.29 -15.22 -12.88
C LYS A 53 10.82 -13.80 -12.60
N SER A 54 9.64 -13.44 -13.06
CA SER A 54 9.00 -12.15 -12.74
C SER A 54 8.81 -11.99 -11.23
N GLY A 55 8.41 -13.05 -10.52
CA GLY A 55 8.33 -13.06 -9.07
C GLY A 55 9.64 -12.70 -8.40
N ALA A 56 10.76 -13.34 -8.80
CA ALA A 56 12.07 -13.04 -8.27
C ALA A 56 12.49 -11.57 -8.54
N TYR A 57 12.21 -11.06 -9.72
CA TYR A 57 12.44 -9.64 -10.03
C TYR A 57 11.62 -8.71 -9.15
N ALA A 58 10.31 -8.99 -8.93
CA ALA A 58 9.48 -8.16 -8.08
C ALA A 58 10.02 -8.09 -6.64
N ALA A 59 10.43 -9.23 -6.08
CA ALA A 59 11.03 -9.30 -4.76
C ALA A 59 12.35 -8.54 -4.66
N LEU A 60 13.24 -8.71 -5.65
CA LEU A 60 14.52 -8.01 -5.70
C LEU A 60 14.34 -6.50 -5.88
N ILE A 61 13.44 -6.07 -6.79
CA ILE A 61 13.14 -4.65 -6.98
C ILE A 61 12.70 -4.05 -5.65
N TRP A 62 11.73 -4.68 -4.96
CA TRP A 62 11.27 -4.19 -3.66
C TRP A 62 12.40 -4.09 -2.63
N ALA A 63 13.20 -5.14 -2.50
CA ALA A 63 14.28 -5.17 -1.52
C ALA A 63 15.37 -4.12 -1.78
N LEU A 64 15.60 -3.76 -3.06
CA LEU A 64 16.63 -2.81 -3.49
C LEU A 64 16.12 -1.37 -3.66
N LEU A 65 14.79 -1.13 -3.52
CA LEU A 65 14.27 0.24 -3.56
C LEU A 65 14.92 1.10 -2.46
N PRO A 66 15.33 2.34 -2.76
CA PRO A 66 15.85 3.24 -1.72
C PRO A 66 14.88 3.38 -0.54
N VAL A 67 13.59 3.55 -0.80
CA VAL A 67 12.59 3.67 0.28
C VAL A 67 12.50 2.42 1.15
N THR A 68 12.67 1.24 0.59
CA THR A 68 12.68 -0.02 1.35
C THR A 68 13.96 -0.16 2.16
N SER A 69 15.10 0.14 1.54
CA SER A 69 16.40 0.10 2.21
C SER A 69 16.42 1.02 3.44
N PHE A 70 16.00 2.28 3.29
CA PHE A 70 15.88 3.19 4.43
C PHE A 70 14.76 2.78 5.39
N GLY A 71 13.59 2.40 4.88
CA GLY A 71 12.43 1.98 5.67
C GLY A 71 12.67 0.76 6.53
N SER A 72 13.61 -0.12 6.15
CA SER A 72 13.98 -1.30 6.94
C SER A 72 14.78 -0.97 8.21
N PHE A 73 15.38 0.21 8.29
CA PHE A 73 16.07 0.69 9.51
C PHE A 73 15.18 1.52 10.44
N ILE A 74 14.00 1.89 9.98
CA ILE A 74 13.10 2.80 10.71
C ILE A 74 11.77 2.10 10.94
N ILE A 75 11.35 1.98 12.20
CA ILE A 75 10.00 1.51 12.50
C ILE A 75 9.02 2.66 12.33
N SER A 76 8.06 2.52 11.41
CA SER A 76 7.04 3.52 11.11
C SER A 76 5.68 2.88 10.85
N THR A 77 4.63 3.68 10.87
CA THR A 77 3.28 3.20 10.53
C THR A 77 3.15 2.75 9.07
N ASP A 78 4.07 3.18 8.19
CA ASP A 78 4.10 2.75 6.79
C ASP A 78 4.53 1.28 6.67
N THR A 79 5.42 0.79 7.54
CA THR A 79 5.93 -0.58 7.50
C THR A 79 4.79 -1.62 7.61
N PRO A 80 3.96 -1.67 8.66
CA PRO A 80 2.83 -2.60 8.71
C PRO A 80 1.73 -2.28 7.68
N LEU A 81 1.51 -1.01 7.32
CA LEU A 81 0.59 -0.65 6.25
C LEU A 81 0.96 -1.34 4.94
N LEU A 82 2.22 -1.25 4.52
CA LEU A 82 2.72 -1.83 3.26
C LEU A 82 2.62 -3.35 3.24
N PHE A 83 2.80 -4.01 4.38
CA PHE A 83 2.59 -5.44 4.52
C PHE A 83 1.13 -5.81 4.24
N PHE A 84 0.18 -5.18 4.92
CA PHE A 84 -1.23 -5.46 4.72
C PHE A 84 -1.72 -5.00 3.34
N TRP A 85 -1.17 -3.90 2.81
CA TRP A 85 -1.43 -3.47 1.44
C TRP A 85 -1.03 -4.52 0.41
N SER A 86 0.17 -5.09 0.56
CA SER A 86 0.67 -6.15 -0.32
C SER A 86 -0.17 -7.42 -0.24
N LEU A 87 -0.63 -7.79 0.96
CA LEU A 87 -1.58 -8.89 1.16
C LEU A 87 -2.95 -8.59 0.56
N CYS A 88 -3.44 -7.35 0.63
CA CYS A 88 -4.67 -6.93 -0.05
C CYS A 88 -4.54 -7.09 -1.57
N LEU A 89 -3.39 -6.71 -2.16
CA LEU A 89 -3.09 -6.94 -3.58
C LEU A 89 -3.15 -8.43 -3.93
N LEU A 90 -2.42 -9.26 -3.20
CA LEU A 90 -2.40 -10.71 -3.42
C LEU A 90 -3.81 -11.30 -3.30
N SER A 91 -4.54 -10.95 -2.24
CA SER A 91 -5.89 -11.46 -1.99
C SER A 91 -6.85 -11.08 -3.12
N THR A 92 -6.79 -9.84 -3.61
CA THR A 92 -7.62 -9.38 -4.72
C THR A 92 -7.31 -10.13 -6.01
N ILE A 93 -6.03 -10.32 -6.33
CA ILE A 93 -5.60 -11.09 -7.51
C ILE A 93 -6.05 -12.55 -7.41
N LYS A 94 -5.93 -13.15 -6.25
CA LYS A 94 -6.43 -14.51 -6.00
C LYS A 94 -7.96 -14.60 -6.12
N MET A 95 -8.70 -13.59 -5.68
CA MET A 95 -10.16 -13.52 -5.89
C MET A 95 -10.51 -13.48 -7.37
N ILE A 96 -9.76 -12.77 -8.19
CA ILE A 96 -9.96 -12.70 -9.64
C ILE A 96 -9.62 -14.05 -10.31
N ASN A 97 -8.46 -14.64 -9.98
CA ASN A 97 -7.94 -15.81 -10.67
C ASN A 97 -8.60 -17.12 -10.20
N GLN A 98 -8.70 -17.31 -8.88
CA GLN A 98 -9.14 -18.56 -8.28
C GLN A 98 -10.62 -18.57 -7.90
N ARG A 99 -11.26 -17.40 -7.79
CA ARG A 99 -12.67 -17.20 -7.38
C ARG A 99 -13.04 -17.86 -6.04
N HIS A 100 -12.06 -18.11 -5.18
CA HIS A 100 -12.28 -18.79 -3.92
C HIS A 100 -12.72 -17.79 -2.83
N LYS A 101 -13.81 -18.08 -2.13
CA LYS A 101 -14.45 -17.17 -1.15
C LYS A 101 -13.54 -16.82 0.03
N TYR A 102 -12.63 -17.69 0.42
CA TYR A 102 -11.79 -17.43 1.58
C TYR A 102 -10.88 -16.21 1.38
N TRP A 103 -10.53 -15.85 0.12
CA TRP A 103 -9.73 -14.68 -0.16
C TRP A 103 -10.44 -13.36 0.19
N SER A 104 -11.78 -13.36 0.22
CA SER A 104 -12.53 -12.20 0.72
C SER A 104 -12.38 -12.03 2.23
N VAL A 105 -12.28 -13.13 2.98
CA VAL A 105 -12.00 -13.09 4.42
C VAL A 105 -10.60 -12.55 4.68
N VAL A 106 -9.59 -13.07 3.96
CA VAL A 106 -8.20 -12.59 4.05
C VAL A 106 -8.12 -11.11 3.70
N LEU A 107 -8.79 -10.68 2.63
CA LEU A 107 -8.84 -9.26 2.23
C LEU A 107 -9.43 -8.39 3.36
N GLY A 108 -10.53 -8.82 3.97
CA GLY A 108 -11.15 -8.10 5.09
C GLY A 108 -10.24 -7.97 6.30
N ILE A 109 -9.55 -9.06 6.67
CA ILE A 109 -8.56 -9.07 7.75
C ILE A 109 -7.43 -8.08 7.44
N CYS A 110 -6.91 -8.11 6.21
CA CYS A 110 -5.81 -7.24 5.81
C CYS A 110 -6.21 -5.76 5.76
N ILE A 111 -7.42 -5.43 5.30
CA ILE A 111 -7.96 -4.07 5.35
C ILE A 111 -8.11 -3.60 6.81
N GLY A 112 -8.64 -4.45 7.70
CA GLY A 112 -8.81 -4.13 9.11
C GLY A 112 -7.50 -3.81 9.81
N PHE A 113 -6.51 -4.69 9.72
CA PHE A 113 -5.17 -4.44 10.30
C PHE A 113 -4.40 -3.34 9.57
N GLY A 114 -4.59 -3.19 8.26
CA GLY A 114 -4.07 -2.05 7.51
C GLY A 114 -4.60 -0.72 8.04
N PHE A 115 -5.88 -0.63 8.39
CA PHE A 115 -6.48 0.54 9.02
C PHE A 115 -5.89 0.82 10.41
N LEU A 116 -5.69 -0.23 11.21
CA LEU A 116 -5.03 -0.12 12.51
C LEU A 116 -3.52 0.23 12.40
N SER A 117 -2.95 0.12 11.21
CA SER A 117 -1.58 0.58 10.90
C SER A 117 -1.55 2.07 10.53
N LYS A 118 -2.33 2.45 9.52
CA LYS A 118 -2.44 3.83 9.02
C LYS A 118 -3.73 3.98 8.21
N TYR A 119 -4.43 5.09 8.37
CA TYR A 119 -5.70 5.36 7.68
C TYR A 119 -5.58 5.41 6.14
N ALA A 120 -4.36 5.52 5.62
CA ALA A 120 -4.09 5.49 4.18
C ALA A 120 -4.57 4.19 3.47
N ILE A 121 -4.84 3.10 4.20
CA ILE A 121 -5.48 1.90 3.62
C ILE A 121 -6.85 2.20 2.97
N VAL A 122 -7.51 3.28 3.36
CA VAL A 122 -8.77 3.74 2.76
C VAL A 122 -8.62 3.99 1.26
N TYR A 123 -7.45 4.40 0.80
CA TYR A 123 -7.16 4.51 -0.64
C TYR A 123 -7.34 3.16 -1.36
N PHE A 124 -6.94 2.04 -0.72
CA PHE A 124 -7.15 0.71 -1.30
C PHE A 124 -8.64 0.43 -1.48
N ILE A 125 -9.46 0.71 -0.45
CA ILE A 125 -10.91 0.48 -0.48
C ILE A 125 -11.56 1.30 -1.60
N ILE A 126 -11.20 2.58 -1.71
CA ILE A 126 -11.73 3.47 -2.74
C ILE A 126 -11.34 2.97 -4.14
N LEU A 127 -10.06 2.70 -4.34
CA LEU A 127 -9.54 2.30 -5.64
C LEU A 127 -10.04 0.93 -6.11
N ILE A 128 -10.17 -0.05 -5.19
CA ILE A 128 -10.75 -1.35 -5.53
C ILE A 128 -12.25 -1.23 -5.87
N SER A 129 -12.97 -0.34 -5.19
CA SER A 129 -14.38 -0.07 -5.50
C SER A 129 -14.55 0.58 -6.88
N ILE A 130 -13.71 1.57 -7.21
CA ILE A 130 -13.69 2.20 -8.53
C ILE A 130 -13.30 1.17 -9.59
N PHE A 131 -12.27 0.36 -9.34
CA PHE A 131 -11.87 -0.73 -10.24
C PHE A 131 -13.01 -1.70 -10.49
N TRP A 132 -13.73 -2.13 -9.45
CA TRP A 132 -14.86 -3.04 -9.57
C TRP A 132 -16.00 -2.46 -10.42
N ILE A 133 -16.27 -1.17 -10.30
CA ILE A 133 -17.33 -0.49 -11.06
C ILE A 133 -16.92 -0.34 -12.54
N LEU A 134 -15.69 0.12 -12.81
CA LEU A 134 -15.26 0.54 -14.14
C LEU A 134 -14.69 -0.60 -14.99
N TYR A 135 -13.94 -1.53 -14.38
CA TYR A 135 -13.16 -2.53 -15.09
C TYR A 135 -13.70 -3.95 -14.95
N ASP A 136 -14.26 -4.32 -13.80
CA ASP A 136 -14.81 -5.67 -13.60
C ASP A 136 -16.25 -5.78 -14.13
N ARG A 137 -16.42 -5.52 -15.42
CA ARG A 137 -17.72 -5.56 -16.11
C ARG A 137 -18.40 -6.92 -16.01
N ASN A 138 -17.64 -8.01 -16.03
CA ASN A 138 -18.13 -9.37 -15.91
C ASN A 138 -18.42 -9.79 -14.46
N LYS A 139 -18.22 -8.89 -13.50
CA LYS A 139 -18.43 -9.13 -12.07
C LYS A 139 -17.73 -10.40 -11.58
N ILE A 140 -16.47 -10.57 -11.97
CA ILE A 140 -15.60 -11.67 -11.54
C ILE A 140 -15.46 -11.62 -10.00
N ILE A 141 -15.20 -10.44 -9.46
CA ILE A 141 -15.29 -10.18 -8.00
C ILE A 141 -16.77 -9.96 -7.68
N LYS A 142 -17.37 -10.92 -7.00
CA LYS A 142 -18.78 -10.81 -6.63
C LYS A 142 -19.00 -9.78 -5.52
N LEU A 143 -20.13 -9.07 -5.57
CA LEU A 143 -20.46 -8.03 -4.58
C LEU A 143 -20.43 -8.59 -3.14
N HIS A 144 -20.96 -9.81 -2.91
CA HIS A 144 -20.93 -10.42 -1.58
C HIS A 144 -19.50 -10.65 -1.07
N SER A 145 -18.51 -10.84 -1.94
CA SER A 145 -17.11 -10.99 -1.52
C SER A 145 -16.54 -9.66 -1.02
N LEU A 146 -16.87 -8.54 -1.69
CA LEU A 146 -16.48 -7.20 -1.23
C LEU A 146 -17.20 -6.83 0.07
N THR A 147 -18.51 -7.12 0.18
CA THR A 147 -19.25 -6.85 1.40
C THR A 147 -18.75 -7.69 2.58
N THR A 148 -18.43 -8.97 2.36
CA THR A 148 -17.78 -9.83 3.38
C THR A 148 -16.47 -9.24 3.86
N SER A 149 -15.60 -8.79 2.93
CA SER A 149 -14.34 -8.16 3.28
C SER A 149 -14.55 -6.89 4.10
N LEU A 150 -15.52 -6.06 3.72
CA LEU A 150 -15.83 -4.82 4.45
C LEU A 150 -16.37 -5.10 5.86
N ILE A 151 -17.27 -6.06 6.00
CA ILE A 151 -17.84 -6.44 7.31
C ILE A 151 -16.73 -6.93 8.25
N ILE A 152 -15.83 -7.81 7.78
CA ILE A 152 -14.72 -8.31 8.57
C ILE A 152 -13.78 -7.16 8.97
N ALA A 153 -13.47 -6.27 8.03
CA ALA A 153 -12.65 -5.10 8.32
C ALA A 153 -13.29 -4.23 9.40
N LEU A 154 -14.59 -3.95 9.30
CA LEU A 154 -15.33 -3.16 10.29
C LEU A 154 -15.35 -3.82 11.68
N ILE A 155 -15.48 -5.14 11.76
CA ILE A 155 -15.38 -5.87 13.03
C ILE A 155 -14.00 -5.67 13.67
N ILE A 156 -12.93 -5.77 12.89
CA ILE A 156 -11.54 -5.59 13.38
C ILE A 156 -11.28 -4.14 13.82
N ILE A 157 -11.84 -3.18 13.09
CA ILE A 157 -11.65 -1.75 13.36
C ILE A 157 -12.53 -1.26 14.51
N SER A 158 -13.66 -1.94 14.78
CA SER A 158 -14.69 -1.46 15.72
C SER A 158 -14.16 -1.07 17.11
N PRO A 159 -13.21 -1.79 17.76
CA PRO A 159 -12.68 -1.37 19.04
C PRO A 159 -11.93 -0.03 18.96
N ASN A 160 -11.20 0.21 17.85
CA ASN A 160 -10.51 1.46 17.62
C ASN A 160 -11.47 2.63 17.34
N ILE A 161 -12.53 2.37 16.57
CA ILE A 161 -13.61 3.36 16.34
C ILE A 161 -14.26 3.74 17.67
N TYR A 162 -14.66 2.73 18.47
CA TYR A 162 -15.27 2.95 19.78
C TYR A 162 -14.37 3.79 20.68
N TRP A 163 -13.08 3.43 20.78
CA TRP A 163 -12.11 4.21 21.55
C TRP A 163 -11.99 5.66 21.05
N ASN A 164 -11.93 5.89 19.75
CA ASN A 164 -11.86 7.24 19.18
C ASN A 164 -13.09 8.08 19.52
N ILE A 165 -14.29 7.49 19.45
CA ILE A 165 -15.55 8.18 19.83
C ILE A 165 -15.49 8.61 21.28
N GLN A 166 -15.06 7.73 22.20
CA GLN A 166 -14.95 8.02 23.63
C GLN A 166 -13.88 9.08 23.94
N ASN A 167 -12.87 9.21 23.09
CA ASN A 167 -11.75 10.13 23.29
C ASN A 167 -11.78 11.35 22.33
N GLY A 168 -12.97 11.79 21.94
CA GLY A 168 -13.17 13.01 21.15
C GLY A 168 -12.55 12.95 19.74
N LEU A 169 -12.46 11.76 19.13
CA LEU A 169 -11.90 11.53 17.80
C LEU A 169 -10.44 12.01 17.65
N SER A 170 -9.67 11.93 18.71
CA SER A 170 -8.32 12.51 18.82
C SER A 170 -7.38 12.06 17.68
N THR A 171 -7.39 10.78 17.30
CA THR A 171 -6.56 10.27 16.19
C THR A 171 -7.00 10.83 14.84
N LEU A 172 -8.31 10.94 14.63
CA LEU A 172 -8.87 11.47 13.39
C LEU A 172 -8.59 12.98 13.27
N GLN A 173 -8.81 13.74 14.34
CA GLN A 173 -8.49 15.19 14.39
C GLN A 173 -7.02 15.44 14.08
N HIS A 174 -6.10 14.67 14.69
CA HIS A 174 -4.68 14.76 14.40
C HIS A 174 -4.36 14.45 12.93
N THR A 175 -5.04 13.49 12.34
CA THR A 175 -4.85 13.13 10.93
C THR A 175 -5.34 14.23 9.99
N ILE A 176 -6.51 14.83 10.27
CA ILE A 176 -7.06 15.96 9.53
C ILE A 176 -6.15 17.18 9.65
N HIS A 177 -5.66 17.48 10.84
CA HIS A 177 -4.72 18.57 11.07
C HIS A 177 -3.40 18.40 10.30
N ASN A 178 -2.87 17.17 10.24
CA ASN A 178 -1.68 16.87 9.45
C ASN A 178 -1.91 17.00 7.93
N ALA A 179 -3.14 16.74 7.47
CA ALA A 179 -3.50 16.92 6.06
C ALA A 179 -3.67 18.41 5.71
N ASP A 180 -3.79 19.28 6.72
CA ASP A 180 -3.94 20.74 6.60
C ASP A 180 -4.92 21.15 5.47
N ILE A 181 -6.19 20.77 5.63
CA ILE A 181 -7.22 21.01 4.59
C ILE A 181 -7.66 22.49 4.54
N THR A 182 -7.18 23.33 5.46
CA THR A 182 -7.56 24.73 5.56
C THR A 182 -6.76 25.62 4.60
N GLY A 183 -7.44 26.20 3.63
CA GLY A 183 -6.88 27.13 2.64
C GLY A 183 -6.06 26.43 1.55
N PHE A 184 -6.54 26.48 0.33
CA PHE A 184 -5.81 25.97 -0.84
C PHE A 184 -4.92 27.08 -1.40
N TYR A 185 -3.61 26.82 -1.49
CA TYR A 185 -2.66 27.69 -2.18
C TYR A 185 -2.02 26.87 -3.30
N PHE A 186 -2.06 27.41 -4.52
CA PHE A 186 -1.37 26.79 -5.63
C PHE A 186 0.14 26.89 -5.41
N ASN A 187 0.80 25.74 -5.17
CA ASN A 187 2.22 25.66 -4.84
C ASN A 187 2.95 24.73 -5.81
N LEU A 188 3.38 25.29 -6.94
CA LEU A 188 4.07 24.52 -7.97
C LEU A 188 5.42 23.96 -7.47
N ASP A 189 6.12 24.69 -6.62
CA ASP A 189 7.42 24.27 -6.07
C ASP A 189 7.28 22.99 -5.26
N GLN A 190 6.25 22.89 -4.41
CA GLN A 190 6.00 21.67 -3.64
C GLN A 190 5.63 20.48 -4.53
N ALA A 191 4.88 20.71 -5.59
CA ALA A 191 4.57 19.66 -6.57
C ALA A 191 5.83 19.17 -7.29
N ILE A 192 6.72 20.08 -7.70
CA ILE A 192 8.01 19.74 -8.33
C ILE A 192 8.91 18.99 -7.34
N ILE A 193 9.00 19.45 -6.08
CA ILE A 193 9.77 18.79 -5.02
C ILE A 193 9.24 17.38 -4.79
N PHE A 194 7.91 17.21 -4.65
CA PHE A 194 7.31 15.90 -4.48
C PHE A 194 7.59 14.98 -5.68
N PHE A 195 7.35 15.46 -6.91
CA PHE A 195 7.59 14.66 -8.11
C PHE A 195 9.06 14.26 -8.25
N SER A 196 9.98 15.19 -8.06
CA SER A 196 11.42 14.94 -8.11
C SER A 196 11.87 13.97 -7.01
N SER A 197 11.28 14.05 -5.83
CA SER A 197 11.57 13.12 -4.74
C SER A 197 11.22 11.67 -5.08
N GLN A 198 10.24 11.43 -5.97
CA GLN A 198 9.89 10.07 -6.39
C GLN A 198 11.04 9.38 -7.14
N PHE A 199 11.86 10.12 -7.86
CA PHE A 199 13.09 9.58 -8.48
C PHE A 199 14.10 9.13 -7.43
N ILE A 200 14.16 9.81 -6.28
CA ILE A 200 15.08 9.43 -5.19
C ILE A 200 14.52 8.25 -4.41
N VAL A 201 13.23 8.30 -4.08
CA VAL A 201 12.56 7.33 -3.19
C VAL A 201 12.34 5.98 -3.90
N PHE A 202 11.98 5.99 -5.17
CA PHE A 202 11.75 4.78 -5.98
C PHE A 202 12.98 4.38 -6.81
N GLY A 203 13.93 5.29 -7.00
CA GLY A 203 15.08 5.12 -7.89
C GLY A 203 14.77 5.60 -9.32
N PRO A 204 15.68 6.39 -9.94
CA PRO A 204 15.38 7.09 -11.19
C PRO A 204 15.09 6.14 -12.36
N VAL A 205 15.88 5.11 -12.52
CA VAL A 205 15.70 4.11 -13.61
C VAL A 205 14.41 3.32 -13.41
N LEU A 206 14.14 2.85 -12.18
CA LEU A 206 12.94 2.08 -11.89
C LEU A 206 11.67 2.92 -12.04
N PHE A 207 11.71 4.20 -11.69
CA PHE A 207 10.56 5.09 -11.85
C PHE A 207 10.21 5.31 -13.33
N LEU A 208 11.22 5.48 -14.22
CA LEU A 208 11.00 5.58 -15.66
C LEU A 208 10.45 4.26 -16.23
N ILE A 209 11.00 3.11 -15.82
CA ILE A 209 10.49 1.80 -16.24
C ILE A 209 9.05 1.59 -15.75
N TYR A 210 8.70 2.08 -14.55
CA TYR A 210 7.34 2.03 -14.04
C TYR A 210 6.36 2.80 -14.93
N ILE A 211 6.71 4.03 -15.34
CA ILE A 211 5.87 4.82 -16.24
C ILE A 211 5.63 4.06 -17.56
N LEU A 212 6.69 3.47 -18.13
CA LEU A 212 6.58 2.64 -19.33
C LEU A 212 5.72 1.40 -19.09
N ALA A 213 5.83 0.74 -17.94
CA ALA A 213 5.04 -0.43 -17.60
C ALA A 213 3.55 -0.09 -17.48
N VAL A 214 3.21 1.02 -16.84
CA VAL A 214 1.82 1.50 -16.74
C VAL A 214 1.25 1.78 -18.13
N TRP A 215 1.99 2.50 -18.97
CA TRP A 215 1.57 2.80 -20.34
C TRP A 215 1.28 1.54 -21.16
N ASN A 216 2.15 0.51 -21.05
CA ASN A 216 2.00 -0.74 -21.80
C ASN A 216 0.85 -1.63 -21.28
N TYR A 217 0.51 -1.56 -19.99
CA TYR A 217 -0.39 -2.52 -19.36
C TYR A 217 -1.76 -1.98 -19.01
N PHE A 218 -1.97 -0.67 -19.04
CA PHE A 218 -3.18 -0.03 -18.51
C PHE A 218 -4.51 -0.57 -19.07
N SER A 219 -4.53 -1.10 -20.29
CA SER A 219 -5.78 -1.55 -20.95
C SER A 219 -5.80 -3.01 -21.38
N LYS A 220 -4.76 -3.80 -21.13
CA LYS A 220 -4.60 -5.11 -21.78
C LYS A 220 -5.21 -6.30 -21.05
N LYS A 221 -5.16 -6.34 -19.71
CA LYS A 221 -5.69 -7.43 -18.87
C LYS A 221 -6.23 -6.89 -17.55
N LEU A 222 -7.29 -7.52 -17.03
CA LEU A 222 -7.96 -7.09 -15.81
C LEU A 222 -6.99 -6.94 -14.61
N ASN A 223 -6.13 -7.95 -14.38
CA ASN A 223 -5.15 -7.92 -13.30
C ASN A 223 -4.10 -6.80 -13.45
N LEU A 224 -3.72 -6.46 -14.69
CA LEU A 224 -2.76 -5.40 -14.97
C LEU A 224 -3.41 -4.02 -14.80
N ALA A 225 -4.67 -3.87 -15.21
CA ALA A 225 -5.45 -2.68 -14.95
C ALA A 225 -5.63 -2.44 -13.44
N LEU A 226 -5.83 -3.51 -12.64
CA LEU A 226 -5.87 -3.43 -11.18
C LEU A 226 -4.56 -2.88 -10.60
N LEU A 227 -3.41 -3.40 -11.02
CA LEU A 227 -2.11 -2.94 -10.53
C LEU A 227 -1.85 -1.47 -10.90
N ALA A 228 -2.18 -1.07 -12.15
CA ALA A 228 -2.08 0.32 -12.58
C ALA A 228 -3.01 1.23 -11.77
N MET A 229 -4.23 0.78 -11.47
CA MET A 229 -5.22 1.51 -10.66
C MET A 229 -4.80 1.63 -9.19
N LEU A 230 -4.10 0.64 -8.65
CA LEU A 230 -3.59 0.66 -7.28
C LEU A 230 -2.19 1.29 -7.14
N SER A 231 -1.68 1.92 -8.19
CA SER A 231 -0.41 2.63 -8.17
C SER A 231 -0.51 4.06 -8.71
N LEU A 232 -0.87 4.26 -9.97
CA LEU A 232 -0.86 5.58 -10.61
C LEU A 232 -1.78 6.62 -9.96
N PRO A 233 -3.06 6.31 -9.62
CA PRO A 233 -3.93 7.29 -8.98
C PRO A 233 -3.43 7.75 -7.61
N ILE A 234 -2.71 6.91 -6.87
CA ILE A 234 -2.11 7.29 -5.58
C ILE A 234 -1.04 8.35 -5.79
N LEU A 235 -0.11 8.11 -6.73
CA LEU A 235 0.92 9.10 -7.07
C LEU A 235 0.31 10.42 -7.53
N PHE A 236 -0.72 10.34 -8.38
CA PHE A 236 -1.43 11.53 -8.88
C PHE A 236 -2.14 12.27 -7.74
N LEU A 237 -2.85 11.56 -6.85
CA LEU A 237 -3.56 12.16 -5.72
C LEU A 237 -2.60 12.90 -4.78
N ILE A 238 -1.46 12.29 -4.46
CA ILE A 238 -0.46 12.93 -3.59
C ILE A 238 0.25 14.08 -4.31
N LEU A 239 0.45 14.00 -5.63
CA LEU A 239 0.96 15.13 -6.43
C LEU A 239 -0.02 16.31 -6.39
N VAL A 240 -1.33 16.07 -6.52
CA VAL A 240 -2.36 17.10 -6.38
C VAL A 240 -2.34 17.66 -4.95
N GLN A 241 -2.19 16.81 -3.93
CA GLN A 241 -2.02 17.26 -2.54
C GLN A 241 -0.81 18.19 -2.41
N ALA A 242 0.34 17.83 -3.00
CA ALA A 242 1.54 18.66 -3.00
C ALA A 242 1.33 20.00 -3.72
N LEU A 243 0.58 19.99 -4.82
CA LEU A 243 0.25 21.19 -5.59
C LEU A 243 -0.65 22.17 -4.81
N LEU A 244 -1.55 21.66 -3.98
CA LEU A 244 -2.52 22.47 -3.22
C LEU A 244 -1.98 22.84 -1.83
N LYS A 245 -1.00 22.12 -1.32
CA LYS A 245 -0.43 22.30 0.03
C LYS A 245 1.02 21.84 0.08
N THR A 246 1.27 20.81 0.87
CA THR A 246 2.55 20.11 0.99
C THR A 246 2.30 18.60 1.01
N ALA A 247 3.25 17.81 0.54
CA ALA A 247 3.22 16.36 0.68
C ALA A 247 4.63 15.81 0.94
N ASN A 248 4.73 14.88 1.88
CA ASN A 248 5.96 14.17 2.10
C ASN A 248 6.20 13.11 1.03
N ALA A 249 7.45 12.89 0.65
CA ALA A 249 7.85 11.94 -0.39
C ALA A 249 7.31 10.51 -0.16
N ASN A 250 7.24 10.06 1.10
CA ASN A 250 6.76 8.73 1.48
C ASN A 250 5.22 8.58 1.50
N TRP A 251 4.45 9.63 1.27
CA TRP A 251 2.98 9.50 1.28
C TRP A 251 2.45 8.64 0.13
N ALA A 252 3.17 8.60 -0.98
CA ALA A 252 2.81 7.76 -2.13
C ALA A 252 3.36 6.32 -2.07
N VAL A 253 4.00 5.91 -0.97
CA VAL A 253 4.70 4.62 -0.86
C VAL A 253 3.79 3.41 -1.08
N THR A 254 2.50 3.53 -0.84
CA THR A 254 1.50 2.48 -1.10
C THR A 254 1.30 2.18 -2.60
N ALA A 255 1.76 3.04 -3.50
CA ALA A 255 1.78 2.79 -4.94
C ALA A 255 2.86 1.76 -5.35
N TYR A 256 3.94 1.65 -4.58
CA TYR A 256 5.14 0.94 -5.00
C TYR A 256 5.04 -0.59 -5.02
N PRO A 257 4.30 -1.28 -4.14
CA PRO A 257 4.10 -2.72 -4.28
C PRO A 257 3.53 -3.12 -5.65
N ALA A 258 2.50 -2.44 -6.11
CA ALA A 258 1.92 -2.68 -7.42
C ALA A 258 2.87 -2.28 -8.56
N ALA A 259 3.62 -1.18 -8.41
CA ALA A 259 4.63 -0.73 -9.35
C ALA A 259 5.76 -1.76 -9.55
N CYS A 260 6.27 -2.36 -8.46
CA CYS A 260 7.30 -3.41 -8.53
C CYS A 260 6.83 -4.62 -9.34
N ILE A 261 5.56 -5.03 -9.17
CA ILE A 261 4.97 -6.14 -9.92
C ILE A 261 4.84 -5.78 -11.41
N LEU A 262 4.39 -4.57 -11.74
CA LEU A 262 4.30 -4.10 -13.14
C LEU A 262 5.67 -4.06 -13.82
N ILE A 263 6.68 -3.52 -13.16
CA ILE A 263 8.06 -3.46 -13.66
C ILE A 263 8.59 -4.87 -13.90
N SER A 264 8.42 -5.78 -12.93
CA SER A 264 8.95 -7.15 -13.06
C SER A 264 8.34 -7.89 -14.25
N GLY A 265 7.04 -7.70 -14.48
CA GLY A 265 6.35 -8.25 -15.66
C GLY A 265 6.88 -7.66 -16.99
N LEU A 266 7.20 -6.37 -17.02
CA LEU A 266 7.78 -5.73 -18.21
C LEU A 266 9.20 -6.24 -18.49
N LEU A 267 10.06 -6.34 -17.48
CA LEU A 267 11.45 -6.74 -17.62
C LEU A 267 11.63 -8.21 -18.04
N THR A 268 10.68 -9.06 -17.74
CA THR A 268 10.80 -10.50 -18.01
C THR A 268 10.15 -10.96 -19.31
N LYS A 269 9.21 -10.20 -19.85
CA LYS A 269 8.51 -10.55 -21.09
C LYS A 269 9.18 -9.92 -22.31
N LYS A 270 9.90 -10.75 -23.09
CA LYS A 270 10.60 -10.36 -24.33
C LYS A 270 9.70 -9.83 -25.47
N ASN A 271 8.38 -9.92 -25.37
CA ASN A 271 7.45 -9.65 -26.49
C ASN A 271 6.53 -8.45 -26.28
N TYR A 272 6.93 -7.46 -25.49
CA TYR A 272 6.12 -6.25 -25.27
C TYR A 272 6.82 -4.94 -25.71
N PHE A 273 7.95 -5.06 -26.44
CA PHE A 273 8.56 -3.97 -27.20
C PHE A 273 8.30 -4.16 -28.68
#